data_cd5d3deb974bf42ba63dea7b68f744b9
#
_entry.id   cd5d3deb974bf42ba63dea7b68f744b9
#
_cell.length_a   1.000
_cell.length_b   1.000
_cell.length_c   1.000
_cell.angle_alpha   90.00
_cell.angle_beta   90.00
_cell.angle_gamma   90.00
#
_symmetry.space_group_name_H-M   'P 1'
#
loop_
_entity.id
_entity.type
_entity.pdbx_description
1 polymer ?
#
loop_
_entity_poly.entity_id
_entity_poly.type
_entity_poly.pdbx_seq_one_letter_code
_entity_poly.pdbx_strand_id
1 'polypeptide(L)'
;MAKLKYLLIHCTATKAGREVTAAEIRRWHTSPPPVGRGWKQVGYTDLFHLDGSVERLVRNNEDDNVDSWEITNGAAGFNSVSRHVVYAGGLAADGKTPQDTRTAAQKEALRKYVLDFHERHPQVMIVGHHQLNKAKACPSFDVPAWLESIGIKQ
;
A
#
# COMPACT_ATOMS: atom_id res chain seq x y z
N MET A 1 6.33 -12.71 16.68
CA MET A 1 6.38 -13.02 15.23
C MET A 1 5.05 -13.66 14.81
N ALA A 2 4.43 -13.14 13.79
CA ALA A 2 3.17 -13.67 13.29
C ALA A 2 3.33 -14.06 11.82
N LYS A 3 2.49 -15.00 11.37
CA LYS A 3 2.51 -15.42 9.97
C LYS A 3 1.89 -14.33 9.08
N LEU A 4 2.54 -14.05 7.96
CA LEU A 4 2.03 -13.08 6.98
C LEU A 4 0.77 -13.62 6.33
N LYS A 5 -0.32 -12.85 6.40
CA LYS A 5 -1.63 -13.24 5.84
C LYS A 5 -2.06 -12.37 4.67
N TYR A 6 -1.69 -11.09 4.68
CA TYR A 6 -2.15 -10.12 3.69
C TYR A 6 -1.02 -9.27 3.13
N LEU A 7 -1.11 -9.02 1.83
CA LEU A 7 -0.47 -7.87 1.19
C LEU A 7 -1.61 -6.88 0.88
N LEU A 8 -1.59 -5.71 1.52
CA LEU A 8 -2.59 -4.68 1.28
C LEU A 8 -2.05 -3.63 0.32
N ILE A 9 -2.87 -3.30 -0.67
CA ILE A 9 -2.59 -2.23 -1.61
C ILE A 9 -3.35 -0.98 -1.18
N HIS A 10 -2.63 0.14 -1.12
CA HIS A 10 -3.14 1.45 -0.70
C HIS A 10 -2.88 2.51 -1.75
N CYS A 11 -3.54 3.65 -1.60
CA CYS A 11 -3.18 4.90 -2.24
C CYS A 11 -2.87 5.94 -1.18
N THR A 12 -2.10 6.96 -1.54
CA THR A 12 -1.78 8.05 -0.60
C THR A 12 -2.97 8.98 -0.38
N ALA A 13 -4.04 8.82 -1.15
CA ALA A 13 -5.20 9.71 -1.16
C ALA A 13 -4.80 11.17 -1.44
N THR A 14 -4.03 11.34 -2.50
CA THR A 14 -3.56 12.64 -2.99
C THR A 14 -4.05 12.85 -4.42
N LYS A 15 -4.02 14.11 -4.89
CA LYS A 15 -4.47 14.46 -6.26
C LYS A 15 -3.69 13.72 -7.33
N ALA A 16 -4.39 13.40 -8.41
CA ALA A 16 -3.77 12.85 -9.60
C ALA A 16 -2.59 13.72 -10.07
N GLY A 17 -1.47 13.08 -10.39
CA GLY A 17 -0.28 13.77 -10.89
C GLY A 17 0.58 14.45 -9.83
N ARG A 18 0.19 14.41 -8.56
CA ARG A 18 1.01 14.94 -7.46
C ARG A 18 1.96 13.87 -6.97
N GLU A 19 3.26 14.15 -7.05
CA GLU A 19 4.27 13.27 -6.47
C GLU A 19 4.19 13.31 -4.94
N VAL A 20 4.54 12.19 -4.30
CA VAL A 20 4.57 12.06 -2.85
C VAL A 20 5.93 11.53 -2.44
N THR A 21 6.55 12.18 -1.47
CA THR A 21 7.88 11.77 -0.98
C THR A 21 7.78 10.92 0.28
N ALA A 22 8.81 10.14 0.53
CA ALA A 22 8.94 9.39 1.77
C ALA A 22 8.92 10.32 2.99
N ALA A 23 9.56 11.49 2.88
CA ALA A 23 9.57 12.50 3.95
C ALA A 23 8.16 13.00 4.28
N GLU A 24 7.32 13.24 3.27
CA GLU A 24 5.93 13.63 3.48
C GLU A 24 5.15 12.54 4.21
N ILE A 25 5.30 11.29 3.79
CA ILE A 25 4.61 10.16 4.44
C ILE A 25 5.04 10.04 5.91
N ARG A 26 6.35 10.13 6.18
CA ARG A 26 6.85 10.09 7.55
C ARG A 26 6.29 11.24 8.38
N ARG A 27 6.23 12.43 7.82
CA ARG A 27 5.64 13.59 8.49
C ARG A 27 4.16 13.37 8.82
N TRP A 28 3.37 12.86 7.86
CA TRP A 28 1.94 12.63 8.07
C TRP A 28 1.66 11.55 9.10
N HIS A 29 2.51 10.52 9.17
CA HIS A 29 2.28 9.38 10.03
C HIS A 29 2.95 9.50 11.39
N THR A 30 4.18 10.00 11.45
CA THR A 30 4.99 9.90 12.67
C THR A 30 5.11 11.20 13.45
N SER A 31 4.79 12.36 12.86
CA SER A 31 4.77 13.63 13.59
C SER A 31 3.69 13.63 14.67
N PRO A 32 3.92 14.30 15.80
CA PRO A 32 2.89 14.41 16.84
C PRO A 32 1.63 15.10 16.33
N PRO A 33 0.44 14.75 16.87
CA PRO A 33 -0.78 15.50 16.56
C PRO A 33 -0.64 16.98 16.96
N PRO A 34 -1.26 17.93 16.23
CA PRO A 34 -2.18 17.71 15.08
C PRO A 34 -1.49 17.60 13.72
N VAL A 35 -0.16 17.72 13.65
CA VAL A 35 0.60 17.68 12.39
C VAL A 35 0.52 16.30 11.73
N GLY A 36 0.69 15.24 12.52
CA GLY A 36 0.63 13.88 12.06
C GLY A 36 -0.16 12.99 13.00
N ARG A 37 -0.06 11.69 12.81
CA ARG A 37 -0.80 10.71 13.60
C ARG A 37 -0.07 10.26 14.87
N GLY A 38 1.19 10.63 15.01
CA GLY A 38 2.00 10.27 16.18
C GLY A 38 2.38 8.78 16.22
N TRP A 39 2.32 8.09 15.09
CA TRP A 39 2.71 6.67 15.02
C TRP A 39 4.22 6.52 15.20
N LYS A 40 4.64 5.38 15.77
CA LYS A 40 6.06 5.05 15.91
C LYS A 40 6.70 4.67 14.58
N GLN A 41 5.93 4.16 13.63
CA GLN A 41 6.38 3.74 12.32
C GLN A 41 5.36 4.12 11.26
N VAL A 42 5.82 4.37 10.04
CA VAL A 42 4.95 4.71 8.92
C VAL A 42 4.00 3.54 8.59
N GLY A 43 2.97 3.85 7.81
CA GLY A 43 1.93 2.90 7.46
C GLY A 43 2.28 1.95 6.32
N TYR A 44 3.37 2.17 5.60
CA TYR A 44 3.66 1.45 4.36
C TYR A 44 5.09 0.94 4.28
N THR A 45 5.26 -0.24 3.69
CA THR A 45 6.56 -0.86 3.44
C THR A 45 7.21 -0.27 2.19
N ASP A 46 6.46 -0.17 1.09
CA ASP A 46 6.94 0.31 -0.20
C ASP A 46 6.03 1.37 -0.79
N LEU A 47 6.64 2.38 -1.39
CA LEU A 47 5.96 3.49 -2.07
C LEU A 47 6.23 3.43 -3.57
N PHE A 48 5.14 3.45 -4.37
CA PHE A 48 5.21 3.50 -5.83
C PHE A 48 5.05 4.94 -6.29
N HIS A 49 6.13 5.52 -6.80
CA HIS A 49 6.16 6.88 -7.34
C HIS A 49 5.48 6.98 -8.70
N LEU A 50 5.16 8.20 -9.12
CA LEU A 50 4.47 8.44 -10.40
C LEU A 50 5.21 7.85 -11.61
N ASP A 51 6.54 7.81 -11.58
CA ASP A 51 7.37 7.26 -12.65
C ASP A 51 7.51 5.74 -12.60
N GLY A 52 6.86 5.10 -11.63
CA GLY A 52 6.94 3.65 -11.43
C GLY A 52 8.10 3.20 -10.56
N SER A 53 8.96 4.09 -10.10
CA SER A 53 10.01 3.70 -9.16
C SER A 53 9.40 3.28 -7.83
N VAL A 54 10.02 2.29 -7.18
CA VAL A 54 9.55 1.75 -5.90
C VAL A 54 10.58 2.09 -4.83
N GLU A 55 10.12 2.78 -3.79
CA GLU A 55 10.97 3.19 -2.68
C GLU A 55 10.61 2.41 -1.41
N ARG A 56 11.58 1.69 -0.85
CA ARG A 56 11.41 0.99 0.41
C ARG A 56 11.42 1.98 1.57
N LEU A 57 10.32 2.00 2.35
CA LEU A 57 10.19 2.86 3.53
C LEU A 57 10.57 2.13 4.83
N VAL A 58 10.27 0.86 4.90
CA VAL A 58 10.55 0.02 6.08
C VAL A 58 11.11 -1.32 5.59
N ARG A 59 12.25 -1.71 6.13
CA ARG A 59 12.85 -3.00 5.80
C ARG A 59 12.05 -4.15 6.39
N ASN A 60 12.17 -5.32 5.77
CA ASN A 60 11.63 -6.58 6.29
C ASN A 60 12.51 -7.74 5.85
N ASN A 61 12.28 -8.93 6.40
CA ASN A 61 13.05 -10.13 6.06
C ASN A 61 12.62 -10.78 4.74
N GLU A 62 11.54 -10.31 4.16
CA GLU A 62 10.94 -10.88 2.94
C GLU A 62 10.60 -12.37 3.05
N ASP A 63 10.37 -12.84 4.27
CA ASP A 63 9.93 -14.20 4.56
C ASP A 63 8.39 -14.25 4.74
N ASP A 64 7.87 -15.39 5.19
CA ASP A 64 6.44 -15.61 5.40
C ASP A 64 5.93 -15.12 6.77
N ASN A 65 6.75 -14.39 7.50
CA ASN A 65 6.41 -13.92 8.84
C ASN A 65 6.53 -12.40 8.94
N VAL A 66 5.84 -11.84 9.93
CA VAL A 66 5.91 -10.42 10.26
C VAL A 66 6.48 -10.29 11.68
N ASP A 67 7.71 -9.81 11.78
CA ASP A 67 8.33 -9.51 13.06
C ASP A 67 7.88 -8.13 13.55
N SER A 68 7.93 -7.92 14.86
CA SER A 68 7.42 -6.66 15.44
C SER A 68 8.07 -5.40 14.85
N TRP A 69 9.36 -5.46 14.51
CA TRP A 69 10.08 -4.31 13.94
C TRP A 69 9.72 -4.04 12.46
N GLU A 70 9.09 -4.99 11.78
CA GLU A 70 8.65 -4.84 10.37
C GLU A 70 7.26 -4.23 10.25
N ILE A 71 6.49 -4.20 11.34
CA ILE A 71 5.07 -3.81 11.30
C ILE A 71 4.92 -2.39 10.81
N THR A 72 4.09 -2.22 9.77
CA THR A 72 3.65 -0.91 9.28
C THR A 72 2.17 -0.71 9.59
N ASN A 73 1.74 0.54 9.76
CA ASN A 73 0.46 0.87 10.39
C ASN A 73 -0.65 1.25 9.39
N GLY A 74 -0.72 0.54 8.26
CA GLY A 74 -1.62 0.88 7.16
C GLY A 74 -3.09 0.52 7.37
N ALA A 75 -3.40 -0.45 8.24
CA ALA A 75 -4.78 -0.89 8.46
C ALA A 75 -4.97 -1.43 9.88
N ALA A 76 -5.63 -0.65 10.73
CA ALA A 76 -5.86 -1.01 12.13
C ALA A 76 -6.50 -2.40 12.24
N GLY A 77 -5.98 -3.21 13.15
CA GLY A 77 -6.45 -4.58 13.38
C GLY A 77 -5.79 -5.65 12.52
N PHE A 78 -5.06 -5.26 11.46
CA PHE A 78 -4.43 -6.20 10.52
C PHE A 78 -2.92 -6.04 10.41
N ASN A 79 -2.35 -5.03 11.06
CA ASN A 79 -0.94 -4.65 10.87
C ASN A 79 0.06 -5.76 11.25
N SER A 80 -0.23 -6.52 12.29
CA SER A 80 0.67 -7.57 12.76
C SER A 80 0.78 -8.78 11.82
N VAL A 81 -0.14 -8.91 10.86
CA VAL A 81 -0.19 -10.03 9.91
C VAL A 81 -0.12 -9.56 8.45
N SER A 82 0.27 -8.32 8.22
CA SER A 82 0.20 -7.70 6.88
C SER A 82 1.48 -6.99 6.49
N ARG A 83 1.67 -6.88 5.17
CA ARG A 83 2.57 -5.89 4.56
C ARG A 83 1.73 -4.94 3.73
N HIS A 84 2.14 -3.69 3.68
CA HIS A 84 1.39 -2.61 3.05
C HIS A 84 2.23 -1.95 1.97
N VAL A 85 1.66 -1.82 0.78
CA VAL A 85 2.26 -1.06 -0.32
C VAL A 85 1.32 0.06 -0.74
N VAL A 86 1.87 1.17 -1.22
CA VAL A 86 1.09 2.38 -1.50
C VAL A 86 1.55 3.00 -2.80
N TYR A 87 0.61 3.46 -3.64
CA TYR A 87 0.95 4.29 -4.79
C TYR A 87 0.56 5.75 -4.55
N ALA A 88 1.35 6.66 -5.09
CA ALA A 88 1.06 8.10 -5.02
C ALA A 88 -0.16 8.40 -5.90
N GLY A 89 -1.24 8.86 -5.30
CA GLY A 89 -2.48 9.18 -6.00
C GLY A 89 -3.74 8.73 -5.26
N GLY A 90 -4.77 8.41 -6.02
CA GLY A 90 -6.04 7.87 -5.52
C GLY A 90 -7.17 8.88 -5.45
N LEU A 91 -6.91 10.17 -5.71
CA LEU A 91 -7.95 11.20 -5.80
C LEU A 91 -7.91 11.90 -7.16
N ALA A 92 -9.08 12.25 -7.66
CA ALA A 92 -9.23 13.04 -8.88
C ALA A 92 -8.56 14.44 -8.72
N ALA A 93 -8.56 15.20 -9.79
CA ALA A 93 -7.97 16.55 -9.80
C ALA A 93 -8.59 17.51 -8.78
N ASP A 94 -9.83 17.23 -8.33
CA ASP A 94 -10.48 18.02 -7.28
C ASP A 94 -9.89 17.80 -5.88
N GLY A 95 -9.04 16.81 -5.72
CA GLY A 95 -8.42 16.46 -4.44
C GLY A 95 -9.37 15.85 -3.42
N LYS A 96 -10.56 15.40 -3.85
CA LYS A 96 -11.62 14.88 -2.97
C LYS A 96 -12.22 13.57 -3.46
N THR A 97 -12.49 13.44 -4.76
CA THR A 97 -13.20 12.28 -5.32
C THR A 97 -12.25 11.11 -5.47
N PRO A 98 -12.51 9.95 -4.83
CA PRO A 98 -11.72 8.75 -5.06
C PRO A 98 -11.74 8.35 -6.53
N GLN A 99 -10.55 8.06 -7.07
CA GLN A 99 -10.38 7.70 -8.46
C GLN A 99 -9.11 6.88 -8.62
N ASP A 100 -9.14 5.89 -9.50
CA ASP A 100 -7.91 5.18 -9.91
C ASP A 100 -7.07 6.12 -10.76
N THR A 101 -6.04 6.68 -10.15
CA THR A 101 -5.13 7.65 -10.80
C THR A 101 -3.77 7.05 -11.10
N ARG A 102 -3.65 5.72 -11.02
CA ARG A 102 -2.37 5.07 -11.30
C ARG A 102 -1.89 5.45 -12.70
N THR A 103 -0.64 5.90 -12.79
CA THR A 103 0.01 6.12 -14.10
C THR A 103 0.27 4.78 -14.78
N ALA A 104 0.55 4.79 -16.08
CA ALA A 104 0.94 3.57 -16.79
C ALA A 104 2.18 2.94 -16.16
N ALA A 105 3.15 3.77 -15.75
CA ALA A 105 4.37 3.31 -15.07
C ALA A 105 4.08 2.68 -13.71
N GLN A 106 3.16 3.28 -12.94
CA GLN A 106 2.73 2.70 -11.64
C GLN A 106 2.02 1.37 -11.83
N LYS A 107 1.13 1.26 -12.81
CA LYS A 107 0.43 0.01 -13.11
C LYS A 107 1.40 -1.11 -13.45
N GLU A 108 2.40 -0.84 -14.28
CA GLU A 108 3.40 -1.83 -14.66
C GLU A 108 4.30 -2.22 -13.48
N ALA A 109 4.75 -1.26 -12.69
CA ALA A 109 5.58 -1.51 -11.51
C ALA A 109 4.81 -2.33 -10.48
N LEU A 110 3.54 -2.00 -10.23
CA LEU A 110 2.69 -2.72 -9.29
C LEU A 110 2.40 -4.15 -9.78
N ARG A 111 2.17 -4.32 -11.07
CA ARG A 111 1.99 -5.65 -11.68
C ARG A 111 3.20 -6.54 -11.43
N LYS A 112 4.40 -6.06 -11.73
CA LYS A 112 5.65 -6.81 -11.51
C LYS A 112 5.85 -7.15 -10.03
N TYR A 113 5.64 -6.18 -9.16
CA TYR A 113 5.77 -6.35 -7.72
C TYR A 113 4.82 -7.45 -7.20
N VAL A 114 3.56 -7.37 -7.57
CA VAL A 114 2.52 -8.28 -7.09
C VAL A 114 2.69 -9.68 -7.67
N LEU A 115 3.06 -9.81 -8.95
CA LEU A 115 3.34 -11.12 -9.54
C LEU A 115 4.52 -11.80 -8.85
N ASP A 116 5.61 -11.07 -8.62
CA ASP A 116 6.76 -11.59 -7.90
C ASP A 116 6.40 -11.96 -6.45
N PHE A 117 5.66 -11.11 -5.78
CA PHE A 117 5.20 -11.36 -4.42
C PHE A 117 4.34 -12.63 -4.34
N HIS A 118 3.38 -12.78 -5.24
CA HIS A 118 2.50 -13.94 -5.28
C HIS A 118 3.27 -15.23 -5.54
N GLU A 119 4.28 -15.19 -6.38
CA GLU A 119 5.15 -16.35 -6.62
C GLU A 119 5.91 -16.77 -5.37
N ARG A 120 6.44 -15.80 -4.63
CA ARG A 120 7.19 -16.06 -3.39
C ARG A 120 6.29 -16.40 -2.19
N HIS A 121 5.07 -15.89 -2.18
CA HIS A 121 4.12 -16.03 -1.06
C HIS A 121 2.73 -16.45 -1.57
N PRO A 122 2.60 -17.65 -2.16
CA PRO A 122 1.35 -18.05 -2.82
C PRO A 122 0.15 -18.17 -1.87
N GLN A 123 0.39 -18.34 -0.58
CA GLN A 123 -0.66 -18.47 0.44
C GLN A 123 -1.13 -17.12 1.00
N VAL A 124 -0.44 -16.02 0.66
CA VAL A 124 -0.79 -14.67 1.15
C VAL A 124 -1.89 -14.08 0.28
N MET A 125 -2.95 -13.58 0.91
CA MET A 125 -4.03 -12.89 0.21
C MET A 125 -3.62 -11.47 -0.16
N ILE A 126 -3.81 -11.11 -1.41
CA ILE A 126 -3.56 -9.76 -1.90
C ILE A 126 -4.90 -9.03 -1.96
N VAL A 127 -5.01 -7.93 -1.23
CA VAL A 127 -6.28 -7.22 -1.07
C VAL A 127 -6.08 -5.71 -1.14
N GLY A 128 -7.16 -4.98 -1.44
CA GLY A 128 -7.19 -3.53 -1.26
C GLY A 128 -7.64 -3.21 0.17
N HIS A 129 -7.26 -2.02 0.66
CA HIS A 129 -7.61 -1.61 2.01
C HIS A 129 -9.13 -1.65 2.24
N HIS A 130 -9.94 -1.24 1.25
CA HIS A 130 -11.41 -1.23 1.36
C HIS A 130 -12.02 -2.62 1.56
N GLN A 131 -11.32 -3.67 1.18
CA GLN A 131 -11.80 -5.04 1.39
C GLN A 131 -11.79 -5.44 2.86
N LEU A 132 -10.88 -4.85 3.65
CA LEU A 132 -10.78 -5.08 5.10
C LEU A 132 -11.45 -3.98 5.92
N ASN A 133 -11.73 -2.82 5.31
CA ASN A 133 -12.42 -1.71 5.97
C ASN A 133 -13.31 -0.99 4.96
N LYS A 134 -14.59 -1.31 5.00
CA LYS A 134 -15.60 -0.80 4.06
C LYS A 134 -15.77 0.73 4.09
N ALA A 135 -15.30 1.39 5.14
CA ALA A 135 -15.35 2.85 5.25
C ALA A 135 -14.29 3.54 4.39
N LYS A 136 -13.32 2.79 3.85
CA LYS A 136 -12.21 3.32 3.06
C LYS A 136 -12.43 3.09 1.57
N ALA A 137 -12.16 4.09 0.75
CA ALA A 137 -12.13 3.94 -0.72
C ALA A 137 -10.78 3.40 -1.20
N CYS A 138 -9.73 3.57 -0.41
CA CYS A 138 -8.36 3.15 -0.71
C CYS A 138 -8.30 1.67 -1.14
N PRO A 139 -7.64 1.30 -2.22
CA PRO A 139 -6.74 2.10 -3.06
C PRO A 139 -7.42 2.79 -4.25
N SER A 140 -8.72 2.96 -4.24
CA SER A 140 -9.51 3.63 -5.29
C SER A 140 -9.58 2.88 -6.62
N PHE A 141 -9.33 1.58 -6.61
CA PHE A 141 -9.59 0.68 -7.73
C PHE A 141 -9.97 -0.71 -7.21
N ASP A 142 -10.60 -1.50 -8.07
CA ASP A 142 -11.05 -2.85 -7.74
C ASP A 142 -9.86 -3.83 -7.80
N VAL A 143 -9.30 -4.15 -6.65
CA VAL A 143 -8.13 -5.02 -6.55
C VAL A 143 -8.43 -6.45 -7.04
N PRO A 144 -9.54 -7.11 -6.63
CA PRO A 144 -9.84 -8.45 -7.15
C PRO A 144 -9.92 -8.50 -8.68
N ALA A 145 -10.63 -7.55 -9.30
CA ALA A 145 -10.74 -7.49 -10.76
C ALA A 145 -9.38 -7.26 -11.42
N TRP A 146 -8.56 -6.38 -10.84
CA TRP A 146 -7.22 -6.12 -11.35
C TRP A 146 -6.32 -7.35 -11.24
N LEU A 147 -6.36 -8.07 -10.12
CA LEU A 147 -5.58 -9.31 -9.94
C LEU A 147 -5.95 -10.34 -11.00
N GLU A 148 -7.24 -10.52 -11.26
CA GLU A 148 -7.70 -11.43 -12.31
C GLU A 148 -7.15 -11.01 -13.68
N SER A 149 -7.14 -9.70 -13.96
CA SER A 149 -6.63 -9.16 -15.23
C SER A 149 -5.15 -9.43 -15.45
N ILE A 150 -4.36 -9.61 -14.39
CA ILE A 150 -2.93 -9.92 -14.46
C ILE A 150 -2.62 -11.40 -14.22
N GLY A 151 -3.66 -12.24 -14.13
CA GLY A 151 -3.50 -13.70 -14.07
C GLY A 151 -3.37 -14.28 -12.67
N ILE A 152 -3.72 -13.54 -11.63
CA ILE A 152 -3.69 -14.03 -10.25
C ILE A 152 -5.09 -14.47 -9.83
N LYS A 153 -5.19 -15.73 -9.43
CA LYS A 153 -6.41 -16.29 -8.82
C LYS A 153 -6.13 -16.61 -7.36
N GLN A 154 -7.07 -16.28 -6.48
CA GLN A 154 -6.95 -16.57 -5.06
C GLN A 154 -8.31 -16.85 -4.41
#